data_90dbdd52226b25ff85c457ba13f27d13
#
_entry.id   90dbdd52226b25ff85c457ba13f27d13
#
_cell.length_a   1.000
_cell.length_b   1.000
_cell.length_c   1.000
_cell.angle_alpha   90.00
_cell.angle_beta   90.00
_cell.angle_gamma   90.00
#
_symmetry.space_group_name_H-M   'P 1'
#
loop_
_entity.id
_entity.type
_entity.pdbx_description
1 polymer ?
#
loop_
_entity_poly.entity_id
_entity_poly.type
_entity_poly.pdbx_seq_one_letter_code
_entity_poly.pdbx_strand_id
1 'polypeptide(L)'
;MKVGAKMNFSVRELLRTETLKNAKILAGKSGIDNEIKGVTIIEAPDIVKFIKGGEVLLTGLYAFKSCSIETFKGYFRELTQKNVSALILKRGRNVEFADNKIDLLMEFAEAYSIPVLEVPFEVSFREIMSIIMEHIFNEEVARLKYFKTTHDNFSALLFSLNSTENEIKRILEVLSKLIHNPVSIFNQNMKCLETTSDEILNLDIGDNAEIYEVGFYSNNTYLKQKITIKGEIRNQYLTFLNITLGVKLYLVITEINKILDIMDFIAIENAITALYHEYSRQYAINELEKKFQNDIMHNLLNGKIHSVDQLQKSLNILGIKSEGTYRAIVLGFKNEEESYLDFNKKTQHTNILNDAIFMYFVNARIQNDLDRVIVIQEINLDQKQEEYRKEIKIIVEKIQKYIERHNNDLKVKVGIGNVVDGIINISRSFREANDAFNFVDVANEISSIGSEIILFSDLGIFKLLCKINDTAELLEYVPESLQKLYNYKKNMRDDLLLTLKAYLDRNQNLKRAADDLYIHYKTAAYRMDKISNITGIDFNNPSEVLAVRIGLIVYKMIEKHNKNLI
;
A
#
# COMPACT_ATOMS: atom_id res chain seq x y z
N MET A 1 36.24 -25.49 -16.75
CA MET A 1 37.12 -24.40 -16.31
C MET A 1 36.77 -24.15 -14.82
N LYS A 2 37.73 -24.36 -13.92
CA LYS A 2 37.55 -24.11 -12.48
C LYS A 2 37.26 -22.61 -12.32
N VAL A 3 36.07 -22.26 -11.85
CA VAL A 3 35.71 -20.91 -11.43
C VAL A 3 36.61 -20.57 -10.25
N GLY A 4 37.48 -19.59 -10.44
CA GLY A 4 38.51 -19.20 -9.49
C GLY A 4 37.88 -18.72 -8.19
N ALA A 5 38.39 -19.26 -7.09
CA ALA A 5 38.22 -18.69 -5.78
C ALA A 5 38.53 -17.18 -5.84
N LYS A 6 37.67 -16.38 -5.24
CA LYS A 6 37.81 -14.93 -5.08
C LYS A 6 39.19 -14.62 -4.50
N MET A 7 40.11 -14.13 -5.31
CA MET A 7 41.42 -13.67 -4.85
C MET A 7 41.22 -12.23 -4.33
N ASN A 8 40.88 -12.08 -3.07
CA ASN A 8 40.99 -10.78 -2.41
C ASN A 8 42.51 -10.43 -2.39
N PHE A 9 42.87 -9.22 -2.81
CA PHE A 9 44.26 -8.78 -2.78
C PHE A 9 44.83 -8.89 -1.38
N SER A 10 45.78 -9.80 -1.18
CA SER A 10 46.35 -10.18 0.10
C SER A 10 47.79 -9.78 0.23
N VAL A 11 48.33 -9.79 1.45
CA VAL A 11 49.75 -9.56 1.71
C VAL A 11 50.62 -10.60 0.96
N ARG A 12 50.13 -11.84 0.79
CA ARG A 12 50.79 -12.89 -0.02
C ARG A 12 50.92 -12.47 -1.48
N GLU A 13 49.90 -11.88 -2.05
CA GLU A 13 49.92 -11.43 -3.46
C GLU A 13 50.79 -10.19 -3.62
N LEU A 14 50.73 -9.28 -2.65
CA LEU A 14 51.61 -8.12 -2.63
C LEU A 14 53.10 -8.54 -2.62
N LEU A 15 53.47 -9.55 -1.83
CA LEU A 15 54.83 -10.10 -1.78
C LEU A 15 55.29 -10.79 -3.10
N ARG A 16 54.37 -11.19 -3.96
CA ARG A 16 54.68 -11.80 -5.27
C ARG A 16 55.01 -10.76 -6.35
N THR A 17 54.77 -9.48 -6.07
CA THR A 17 55.07 -8.41 -7.02
C THR A 17 56.58 -8.24 -7.16
N GLU A 18 57.03 -7.80 -8.36
CA GLU A 18 58.44 -7.56 -8.66
C GLU A 18 59.12 -6.62 -7.64
N THR A 19 58.39 -5.61 -7.19
CA THR A 19 58.87 -4.59 -6.23
C THR A 19 59.16 -5.17 -4.83
N LEU A 20 58.38 -6.16 -4.39
CA LEU A 20 58.44 -6.72 -3.04
C LEU A 20 59.04 -8.15 -3.01
N LYS A 21 59.51 -8.69 -4.14
CA LYS A 21 60.11 -10.04 -4.18
C LYS A 21 61.30 -10.23 -3.23
N ASN A 22 62.02 -9.15 -2.92
CA ASN A 22 63.15 -9.14 -2.02
C ASN A 22 62.80 -8.70 -0.60
N ALA A 23 61.52 -8.48 -0.26
CA ALA A 23 61.07 -8.16 1.07
C ALA A 23 61.26 -9.35 2.03
N LYS A 24 61.71 -9.09 3.22
CA LYS A 24 61.89 -10.10 4.28
C LYS A 24 60.72 -10.03 5.24
N ILE A 25 60.09 -11.16 5.55
CA ILE A 25 59.10 -11.23 6.65
C ILE A 25 59.87 -11.33 7.94
N LEU A 26 59.74 -10.32 8.78
CA LEU A 26 60.40 -10.26 10.10
C LEU A 26 59.60 -10.96 11.19
N ALA A 27 58.26 -10.79 11.17
CA ALA A 27 57.33 -11.37 12.14
C ALA A 27 55.92 -11.46 11.58
N GLY A 28 54.99 -12.11 12.29
CA GLY A 28 53.56 -12.15 11.97
C GLY A 28 53.22 -12.99 10.69
N LYS A 29 54.02 -14.02 10.38
CA LYS A 29 53.86 -14.85 9.18
C LYS A 29 52.47 -15.48 9.05
N SER A 30 51.76 -15.71 10.16
CA SER A 30 50.40 -16.24 10.19
C SER A 30 49.37 -15.34 9.51
N GLY A 31 49.62 -14.03 9.43
CA GLY A 31 48.74 -13.03 8.81
C GLY A 31 49.04 -12.77 7.32
N ILE A 32 49.82 -13.61 6.66
CA ILE A 32 50.21 -13.39 5.23
C ILE A 32 49.00 -13.37 4.27
N ASP A 33 47.86 -13.95 4.68
CA ASP A 33 46.62 -13.98 3.91
C ASP A 33 45.66 -12.84 4.27
N ASN A 34 46.08 -11.87 5.13
CA ASN A 34 45.28 -10.70 5.44
C ASN A 34 44.96 -9.92 4.16
N GLU A 35 43.68 -9.55 4.01
CA GLU A 35 43.16 -8.77 2.88
C GLU A 35 43.68 -7.32 2.97
N ILE A 36 44.09 -6.75 1.84
CA ILE A 36 44.57 -5.36 1.73
C ILE A 36 43.44 -4.49 1.15
N LYS A 37 43.02 -3.50 1.91
CA LYS A 37 41.93 -2.53 1.53
C LYS A 37 42.44 -1.11 1.35
N GLY A 38 43.68 -0.84 1.72
CA GLY A 38 44.29 0.49 1.64
C GLY A 38 45.75 0.49 1.97
N VAL A 39 46.37 1.66 1.86
CA VAL A 39 47.76 1.89 2.22
C VAL A 39 47.92 3.27 2.85
N THR A 40 48.62 3.35 3.95
CA THR A 40 48.87 4.58 4.71
C THR A 40 50.30 4.70 5.14
N ILE A 41 50.91 5.89 5.05
CA ILE A 41 52.28 6.17 5.55
C ILE A 41 52.15 6.65 6.99
N ILE A 42 52.95 6.07 7.89
CA ILE A 42 53.05 6.54 9.28
C ILE A 42 54.06 7.68 9.33
N GLU A 43 53.59 8.90 9.31
CA GLU A 43 54.41 10.12 9.46
C GLU A 43 54.49 10.60 10.93
N ALA A 44 53.42 10.36 11.69
CA ALA A 44 53.30 10.71 13.09
C ALA A 44 52.60 9.60 13.90
N PRO A 45 52.85 9.46 15.20
CA PRO A 45 52.27 8.39 16.02
C PRO A 45 50.74 8.45 16.10
N ASP A 46 50.13 9.62 16.05
CA ASP A 46 48.68 9.84 16.15
C ASP A 46 47.88 9.47 14.88
N ILE A 47 48.57 9.11 13.78
CA ILE A 47 47.94 8.62 12.55
C ILE A 47 47.02 7.42 12.82
N VAL A 48 47.28 6.65 13.89
CA VAL A 48 46.49 5.48 14.25
C VAL A 48 45.00 5.80 14.40
N LYS A 49 44.66 7.02 14.81
CA LYS A 49 43.28 7.47 14.96
C LYS A 49 42.51 7.49 13.61
N PHE A 50 43.20 7.67 12.49
CA PHE A 50 42.63 7.82 11.17
C PHE A 50 42.61 6.50 10.38
N ILE A 51 43.23 5.44 10.89
CA ILE A 51 43.24 4.11 10.28
C ILE A 51 41.85 3.49 10.36
N LYS A 52 41.30 3.06 9.21
CA LYS A 52 39.97 2.46 9.09
C LYS A 52 39.96 0.92 9.19
N GLY A 53 41.14 0.31 9.03
CA GLY A 53 41.32 -1.14 9.03
C GLY A 53 41.54 -1.73 7.64
N GLY A 54 42.23 -2.86 7.57
CA GLY A 54 42.58 -3.49 6.29
C GLY A 54 43.69 -2.76 5.52
N GLU A 55 44.41 -1.84 6.14
CA GLU A 55 45.45 -1.05 5.50
C GLU A 55 46.85 -1.68 5.67
N VAL A 56 47.66 -1.52 4.64
CA VAL A 56 49.11 -1.72 4.74
C VAL A 56 49.74 -0.42 5.25
N LEU A 57 50.48 -0.49 6.33
CA LEU A 57 51.14 0.66 6.92
C LEU A 57 52.61 0.73 6.49
N LEU A 58 53.01 1.85 5.92
CA LEU A 58 54.40 2.10 5.48
C LEU A 58 55.09 3.00 6.52
N THR A 59 56.25 2.59 7.01
CA THR A 59 56.99 3.38 7.98
C THR A 59 58.50 3.20 7.89
N GLY A 60 59.23 4.30 8.15
CA GLY A 60 60.66 4.27 8.41
C GLY A 60 60.96 4.25 9.91
N LEU A 61 59.93 4.12 10.75
CA LEU A 61 59.97 4.22 12.22
C LEU A 61 60.42 5.59 12.78
N TYR A 62 60.66 6.59 11.92
CA TYR A 62 61.07 7.94 12.39
C TYR A 62 60.01 8.59 13.27
N ALA A 63 58.77 8.37 12.98
CA ALA A 63 57.62 8.87 13.78
C ALA A 63 57.68 8.44 15.24
N PHE A 64 58.33 7.30 15.51
CA PHE A 64 58.38 6.72 16.86
C PHE A 64 59.76 6.93 17.54
N LYS A 65 60.70 7.67 16.92
CA LYS A 65 62.07 7.85 17.45
C LYS A 65 62.07 8.48 18.86
N SER A 66 61.26 9.50 19.06
CA SER A 66 61.18 10.25 20.32
C SER A 66 60.12 9.71 21.31
N CYS A 67 59.34 8.69 20.95
CA CYS A 67 58.34 8.12 21.83
C CYS A 67 58.95 7.32 23.00
N SER A 68 58.32 7.40 24.19
CA SER A 68 58.60 6.46 25.26
C SER A 68 58.17 5.04 24.88
N ILE A 69 58.74 4.02 25.55
CA ILE A 69 58.37 2.62 25.32
C ILE A 69 56.85 2.39 25.62
N GLU A 70 56.32 3.05 26.65
CA GLU A 70 54.92 2.93 27.04
C GLU A 70 53.99 3.53 25.97
N THR A 71 54.33 4.70 25.43
CA THR A 71 53.60 5.35 24.36
C THR A 71 53.64 4.51 23.10
N PHE A 72 54.79 3.93 22.76
CA PHE A 72 54.95 3.03 21.63
C PHE A 72 54.08 1.79 21.75
N LYS A 73 54.03 1.13 22.91
CA LYS A 73 53.13 0.00 23.19
C LYS A 73 51.66 0.40 23.07
N GLY A 74 51.31 1.60 23.50
CA GLY A 74 49.95 2.15 23.38
C GLY A 74 49.47 2.21 21.92
N TYR A 75 50.28 2.80 21.03
CA TYR A 75 49.95 2.91 19.61
C TYR A 75 49.82 1.56 18.92
N PHE A 76 50.68 0.61 19.24
CA PHE A 76 50.59 -0.72 18.63
C PHE A 76 49.37 -1.52 19.13
N ARG A 77 48.95 -1.34 20.37
CA ARG A 77 47.66 -1.90 20.85
C ARG A 77 46.46 -1.33 20.09
N GLU A 78 46.45 -0.02 19.82
CA GLU A 78 45.39 0.58 19.00
C GLU A 78 45.41 0.03 17.59
N LEU A 79 46.58 -0.16 16.96
CA LEU A 79 46.73 -0.76 15.63
C LEU A 79 46.15 -2.17 15.56
N THR A 80 46.33 -2.98 16.60
CA THR A 80 45.77 -4.35 16.63
C THR A 80 44.24 -4.34 16.66
N GLN A 81 43.63 -3.36 17.32
CA GLN A 81 42.16 -3.21 17.33
C GLN A 81 41.58 -2.75 15.99
N LYS A 82 42.43 -2.18 15.12
CA LYS A 82 42.03 -1.68 13.79
C LYS A 82 42.14 -2.72 12.68
N ASN A 83 42.53 -3.96 12.98
CA ASN A 83 42.69 -5.02 11.96
C ASN A 83 43.59 -4.60 10.77
N VAL A 84 44.76 -4.08 11.06
CA VAL A 84 45.76 -3.69 10.05
C VAL A 84 46.24 -4.92 9.27
N SER A 85 46.40 -4.82 7.95
CA SER A 85 46.76 -5.95 7.08
C SER A 85 48.23 -6.31 7.16
N ALA A 86 49.10 -5.34 7.19
CA ALA A 86 50.56 -5.53 7.31
C ALA A 86 51.26 -4.23 7.68
N LEU A 87 52.48 -4.33 8.19
CA LEU A 87 53.40 -3.23 8.41
C LEU A 87 54.63 -3.42 7.52
N ILE A 88 54.96 -2.44 6.68
CA ILE A 88 56.16 -2.44 5.85
C ILE A 88 57.16 -1.46 6.42
N LEU A 89 58.32 -2.01 6.77
CA LEU A 89 59.41 -1.26 7.34
C LEU A 89 60.50 -0.98 6.30
N LYS A 90 60.98 0.26 6.29
CA LYS A 90 62.17 0.65 5.53
C LYS A 90 63.18 1.26 6.46
N ARG A 91 64.27 0.54 6.73
CA ARG A 91 65.35 1.05 7.61
C ARG A 91 66.25 2.01 6.85
N GLY A 92 66.37 3.24 7.34
CA GLY A 92 67.33 4.20 6.83
C GLY A 92 68.76 3.87 7.28
N ARG A 93 69.75 4.24 6.48
CA ARG A 93 71.16 3.95 6.72
C ARG A 93 71.74 4.58 8.00
N ASN A 94 71.03 5.59 8.61
CA ASN A 94 71.53 6.38 9.73
C ASN A 94 70.57 6.42 10.95
N VAL A 95 69.72 5.40 11.09
CA VAL A 95 68.77 5.37 12.21
C VAL A 95 69.16 4.29 13.20
N GLU A 96 69.83 4.67 14.27
CA GLU A 96 69.97 3.82 15.44
C GLU A 96 68.63 3.79 16.15
N PHE A 97 67.90 2.71 15.98
CA PHE A 97 66.72 2.38 16.79
C PHE A 97 67.20 1.61 18.02
N ALA A 98 66.69 1.96 19.19
CA ALA A 98 66.91 1.13 20.36
C ALA A 98 66.32 -0.27 20.06
N ASP A 99 67.16 -1.30 20.09
CA ASP A 99 66.85 -2.69 19.72
C ASP A 99 65.58 -3.18 20.45
N ASN A 100 65.34 -2.72 21.70
CA ASN A 100 64.16 -3.06 22.46
C ASN A 100 62.82 -2.61 21.87
N LYS A 101 62.71 -1.57 21.03
CA LYS A 101 61.47 -1.19 20.33
C LYS A 101 61.19 -2.09 19.16
N ILE A 102 62.20 -2.56 18.49
CA ILE A 102 62.06 -3.49 17.35
C ILE A 102 61.58 -4.85 17.89
N ASP A 103 62.21 -5.34 18.96
CA ASP A 103 61.84 -6.61 19.59
C ASP A 103 60.37 -6.57 20.05
N LEU A 104 59.92 -5.48 20.67
CA LEU A 104 58.51 -5.28 21.04
C LEU A 104 57.57 -5.28 19.85
N LEU A 105 57.95 -4.66 18.72
CA LEU A 105 57.17 -4.67 17.49
C LEU A 105 57.01 -6.10 16.98
N MET A 106 58.09 -6.92 16.99
CA MET A 106 58.03 -8.32 16.54
C MET A 106 57.16 -9.16 17.45
N GLU A 107 57.23 -8.98 18.78
CA GLU A 107 56.31 -9.65 19.74
C GLU A 107 54.82 -9.34 19.43
N PHE A 108 54.50 -8.06 19.18
CA PHE A 108 53.15 -7.66 18.81
C PHE A 108 52.71 -8.26 17.49
N ALA A 109 53.58 -8.23 16.51
CA ALA A 109 53.29 -8.78 15.17
C ALA A 109 52.96 -10.28 15.19
N GLU A 110 53.70 -11.06 15.98
CA GLU A 110 53.43 -12.49 16.16
C GLU A 110 52.14 -12.73 16.95
N ALA A 111 51.92 -11.99 18.03
CA ALA A 111 50.77 -12.15 18.90
C ALA A 111 49.44 -11.87 18.18
N TYR A 112 49.42 -10.95 17.23
CA TYR A 112 48.22 -10.47 16.54
C TYR A 112 48.15 -10.83 15.07
N SER A 113 49.07 -11.69 14.56
CA SER A 113 49.10 -12.13 13.19
C SER A 113 49.16 -10.97 12.18
N ILE A 114 49.96 -9.93 12.48
CA ILE A 114 50.18 -8.79 11.59
C ILE A 114 51.56 -8.94 10.94
N PRO A 115 51.62 -9.22 9.62
CA PRO A 115 52.92 -9.35 8.95
C PRO A 115 53.74 -8.07 9.03
N VAL A 116 54.98 -8.18 9.52
CA VAL A 116 55.96 -7.10 9.48
C VAL A 116 56.98 -7.45 8.40
N LEU A 117 57.01 -6.63 7.37
CA LEU A 117 57.85 -6.82 6.17
C LEU A 117 58.95 -5.78 6.15
N GLU A 118 60.20 -6.20 5.94
CA GLU A 118 61.30 -5.28 5.70
C GLU A 118 61.61 -5.22 4.23
N VAL A 119 61.65 -4.01 3.67
CA VAL A 119 61.97 -3.78 2.26
C VAL A 119 63.34 -3.17 2.11
N PRO A 120 64.07 -3.48 1.00
CA PRO A 120 65.34 -2.82 0.68
C PRO A 120 65.21 -1.31 0.62
N PHE A 121 66.32 -0.60 0.93
CA PHE A 121 66.29 0.87 0.98
C PHE A 121 65.94 1.52 -0.37
N GLU A 122 66.28 0.85 -1.46
CA GLU A 122 66.08 1.28 -2.85
C GLU A 122 64.58 1.29 -3.22
N VAL A 123 63.75 0.45 -2.60
CA VAL A 123 62.31 0.39 -2.87
C VAL A 123 61.65 1.63 -2.30
N SER A 124 61.00 2.42 -3.11
CA SER A 124 60.29 3.62 -2.64
C SER A 124 58.89 3.31 -2.07
N PHE A 125 58.47 4.02 -1.05
CA PHE A 125 57.07 3.92 -0.55
C PHE A 125 56.08 4.28 -1.66
N ARG A 126 56.42 5.20 -2.57
CA ARG A 126 55.63 5.58 -3.72
C ARG A 126 55.32 4.40 -4.63
N GLU A 127 56.29 3.55 -4.91
CA GLU A 127 56.11 2.35 -5.74
C GLU A 127 55.19 1.35 -5.07
N ILE A 128 55.37 1.11 -3.77
CA ILE A 128 54.52 0.21 -2.99
C ILE A 128 53.06 0.73 -2.99
N MET A 129 52.88 2.03 -2.74
CA MET A 129 51.57 2.68 -2.75
C MET A 129 50.92 2.55 -4.13
N SER A 130 51.68 2.79 -5.22
CA SER A 130 51.13 2.69 -6.58
C SER A 130 50.62 1.29 -6.88
N ILE A 131 51.34 0.24 -6.49
CA ILE A 131 50.93 -1.15 -6.71
C ILE A 131 49.65 -1.48 -5.93
N ILE A 132 49.60 -1.11 -4.66
CA ILE A 132 48.42 -1.37 -3.81
C ILE A 132 47.21 -0.62 -4.37
N MET A 133 47.37 0.67 -4.67
CA MET A 133 46.28 1.50 -5.19
C MET A 133 45.80 1.04 -6.57
N GLU A 134 46.72 0.62 -7.44
CA GLU A 134 46.36 0.07 -8.77
C GLU A 134 45.48 -1.18 -8.61
N HIS A 135 45.82 -2.09 -7.70
CA HIS A 135 44.98 -3.27 -7.44
C HIS A 135 43.61 -2.91 -6.90
N ILE A 136 43.54 -2.01 -5.92
CA ILE A 136 42.26 -1.54 -5.34
C ILE A 136 41.42 -0.84 -6.41
N PHE A 137 42.00 0.07 -7.20
CA PHE A 137 41.28 0.77 -8.25
C PHE A 137 40.80 -0.16 -9.36
N ASN A 138 41.59 -1.15 -9.74
CA ASN A 138 41.18 -2.12 -10.75
C ASN A 138 39.99 -2.96 -10.29
N GLU A 139 39.92 -3.35 -9.01
CA GLU A 139 38.75 -4.03 -8.45
C GLU A 139 37.51 -3.11 -8.46
N GLU A 140 37.65 -1.88 -8.00
CA GLU A 140 36.55 -0.91 -7.99
C GLU A 140 36.07 -0.59 -9.41
N VAL A 141 36.99 -0.39 -10.35
CA VAL A 141 36.64 -0.19 -11.76
C VAL A 141 35.93 -1.42 -12.34
N ALA A 142 36.37 -2.63 -12.01
CA ALA A 142 35.70 -3.85 -12.43
C ALA A 142 34.25 -3.95 -11.85
N ARG A 143 34.07 -3.61 -10.58
CA ARG A 143 32.73 -3.56 -9.92
C ARG A 143 31.83 -2.51 -10.58
N LEU A 144 32.33 -1.29 -10.82
CA LEU A 144 31.59 -0.24 -11.50
C LEU A 144 31.21 -0.62 -12.95
N LYS A 145 32.12 -1.25 -13.68
CA LYS A 145 31.86 -1.75 -15.02
C LYS A 145 30.77 -2.83 -15.02
N TYR A 146 30.83 -3.75 -14.07
CA TYR A 146 29.82 -4.78 -13.91
C TYR A 146 28.46 -4.19 -13.51
N PHE A 147 28.43 -3.23 -12.55
CA PHE A 147 27.22 -2.49 -12.18
C PHE A 147 26.59 -1.85 -13.42
N LYS A 148 27.40 -1.11 -14.22
CA LYS A 148 26.89 -0.48 -15.44
C LYS A 148 26.34 -1.50 -16.43
N THR A 149 27.07 -2.58 -16.67
CA THR A 149 26.65 -3.60 -17.64
C THR A 149 25.35 -4.29 -17.22
N THR A 150 25.23 -4.65 -15.95
CA THR A 150 23.99 -5.27 -15.42
C THR A 150 22.83 -4.29 -15.41
N HIS A 151 23.06 -3.03 -15.05
CA HIS A 151 22.07 -1.97 -15.13
C HIS A 151 21.56 -1.78 -16.56
N ASP A 152 22.46 -1.68 -17.54
CA ASP A 152 22.09 -1.50 -18.94
C ASP A 152 21.31 -2.71 -19.47
N ASN A 153 21.66 -3.92 -19.05
CA ASN A 153 20.92 -5.14 -19.40
C ASN A 153 19.48 -5.12 -18.87
N PHE A 154 19.27 -4.78 -17.60
CA PHE A 154 17.92 -4.70 -17.02
C PHE A 154 17.14 -3.53 -17.61
N SER A 155 17.77 -2.39 -17.86
CA SER A 155 17.13 -1.24 -18.50
C SER A 155 16.67 -1.58 -19.93
N ALA A 156 17.46 -2.32 -20.71
CA ALA A 156 17.07 -2.77 -22.05
C ALA A 156 15.81 -3.66 -22.03
N LEU A 157 15.61 -4.47 -20.99
CA LEU A 157 14.39 -5.26 -20.83
C LEU A 157 13.15 -4.36 -20.64
N LEU A 158 13.27 -3.27 -19.87
CA LEU A 158 12.16 -2.34 -19.60
C LEU A 158 11.77 -1.52 -20.84
N PHE A 159 12.69 -1.29 -21.78
CA PHE A 159 12.44 -0.51 -23.00
C PHE A 159 12.06 -1.36 -24.21
N SER A 160 11.97 -2.69 -24.09
CA SER A 160 11.56 -3.54 -25.20
C SER A 160 10.05 -3.34 -25.51
N LEU A 161 9.76 -2.70 -26.64
CA LEU A 161 8.41 -2.23 -27.06
C LEU A 161 7.40 -3.33 -27.43
N ASN A 162 7.76 -4.61 -27.39
CA ASN A 162 6.93 -5.71 -27.89
C ASN A 162 6.48 -6.71 -26.80
N SER A 163 6.31 -6.27 -25.56
CA SER A 163 6.04 -7.19 -24.46
C SER A 163 4.54 -7.47 -24.28
N THR A 164 4.08 -8.54 -24.89
CA THR A 164 2.88 -9.29 -24.47
C THR A 164 3.19 -10.31 -23.37
N GLU A 165 4.45 -10.47 -23.01
CA GLU A 165 4.93 -11.44 -22.03
C GLU A 165 5.19 -10.76 -20.67
N ASN A 166 5.08 -11.55 -19.59
CA ASN A 166 5.33 -11.12 -18.22
C ASN A 166 6.78 -10.62 -18.03
N GLU A 167 6.99 -9.30 -18.10
CA GLU A 167 8.31 -8.67 -17.98
C GLU A 167 8.96 -8.95 -16.62
N ILE A 168 8.17 -9.08 -15.56
CA ILE A 168 8.64 -9.44 -14.23
C ILE A 168 9.34 -10.80 -14.27
N LYS A 169 8.72 -11.80 -14.90
CA LYS A 169 9.30 -13.13 -15.06
C LYS A 169 10.63 -13.08 -15.81
N ARG A 170 10.70 -12.28 -16.88
CA ARG A 170 11.95 -12.09 -17.66
C ARG A 170 13.08 -11.47 -16.83
N ILE A 171 12.76 -10.47 -16.01
CA ILE A 171 13.73 -9.87 -15.08
C ILE A 171 14.26 -10.93 -14.11
N LEU A 172 13.38 -11.75 -13.54
CA LEU A 172 13.78 -12.84 -12.62
C LEU A 172 14.65 -13.90 -13.33
N GLU A 173 14.30 -14.29 -14.55
CA GLU A 173 15.09 -15.26 -15.35
C GLU A 173 16.49 -14.73 -15.67
N VAL A 174 16.61 -13.45 -16.05
CA VAL A 174 17.91 -12.82 -16.30
C VAL A 174 18.71 -12.75 -15.00
N LEU A 175 18.11 -12.33 -13.89
CA LEU A 175 18.78 -12.32 -12.60
C LEU A 175 19.25 -13.71 -12.19
N SER A 176 18.38 -14.71 -12.27
CA SER A 176 18.69 -16.10 -11.93
C SER A 176 19.88 -16.66 -12.76
N LYS A 177 19.94 -16.31 -14.04
CA LYS A 177 21.07 -16.67 -14.91
C LYS A 177 22.38 -15.97 -14.51
N LEU A 178 22.30 -14.70 -14.10
CA LEU A 178 23.49 -13.93 -13.68
C LEU A 178 24.07 -14.46 -12.37
N ILE A 179 23.23 -14.73 -11.37
CA ILE A 179 23.66 -15.16 -10.04
C ILE A 179 23.72 -16.69 -9.89
N HIS A 180 23.29 -17.44 -10.92
CA HIS A 180 23.22 -18.91 -10.96
C HIS A 180 22.40 -19.52 -9.81
N ASN A 181 21.42 -18.81 -9.28
CA ASN A 181 20.55 -19.26 -8.19
C ASN A 181 19.09 -18.94 -8.49
N PRO A 182 18.13 -19.70 -7.97
CA PRO A 182 16.72 -19.41 -8.14
C PRO A 182 16.29 -18.16 -7.41
N VAL A 183 15.36 -17.45 -8.04
CA VAL A 183 14.78 -16.19 -7.56
C VAL A 183 13.27 -16.29 -7.60
N SER A 184 12.62 -15.79 -6.56
CA SER A 184 11.15 -15.82 -6.44
C SER A 184 10.63 -14.50 -5.87
N ILE A 185 9.38 -14.16 -6.21
CA ILE A 185 8.65 -13.03 -5.63
C ILE A 185 7.42 -13.53 -4.91
N PHE A 186 7.23 -13.06 -3.68
CA PHE A 186 6.09 -13.37 -2.84
C PHE A 186 5.35 -12.08 -2.46
N ASN A 187 4.04 -12.19 -2.27
CA ASN A 187 3.24 -11.10 -1.72
C ASN A 187 3.30 -11.06 -0.18
N GLN A 188 2.66 -10.07 0.43
CA GLN A 188 2.58 -9.90 1.89
C GLN A 188 1.93 -11.10 2.61
N ASN A 189 1.13 -11.91 1.92
CA ASN A 189 0.50 -13.13 2.46
C ASN A 189 1.34 -14.39 2.20
N MET A 190 2.63 -14.23 1.88
CA MET A 190 3.58 -15.31 1.58
C MET A 190 3.16 -16.21 0.40
N LYS A 191 2.27 -15.74 -0.46
CA LYS A 191 1.89 -16.43 -1.70
C LYS A 191 2.92 -16.11 -2.79
N CYS A 192 3.45 -17.15 -3.43
CA CYS A 192 4.33 -17.01 -4.59
C CYS A 192 3.57 -16.36 -5.75
N LEU A 193 4.12 -15.28 -6.30
CA LEU A 193 3.60 -14.60 -7.48
C LEU A 193 4.34 -15.04 -8.73
N GLU A 194 5.68 -15.07 -8.67
CA GLU A 194 6.55 -15.48 -9.77
C GLU A 194 7.79 -16.18 -9.21
N THR A 195 8.28 -17.20 -9.91
CA THR A 195 9.48 -17.94 -9.53
C THR A 195 10.22 -18.47 -10.75
N THR A 196 11.54 -18.61 -10.61
CA THR A 196 12.41 -19.26 -11.61
C THR A 196 12.66 -20.72 -11.30
N SER A 197 12.06 -21.28 -10.22
CA SER A 197 12.22 -22.69 -9.83
C SER A 197 10.97 -23.20 -9.12
N ASP A 198 10.49 -24.36 -9.53
CA ASP A 198 9.33 -25.01 -8.92
C ASP A 198 9.61 -25.57 -7.51
N GLU A 199 10.85 -25.51 -7.05
CA GLU A 199 11.24 -26.02 -5.73
C GLU A 199 10.96 -25.00 -4.60
N ILE A 200 10.66 -23.71 -4.95
CA ILE A 200 10.49 -22.61 -4.00
C ILE A 200 9.13 -21.96 -4.23
N LEU A 201 8.08 -22.67 -3.85
CA LEU A 201 6.69 -22.19 -3.98
C LEU A 201 6.13 -21.62 -2.67
N ASN A 202 6.74 -21.98 -1.54
CA ASN A 202 6.31 -21.53 -0.22
C ASN A 202 7.42 -20.72 0.44
N LEU A 203 7.04 -19.63 1.09
CA LEU A 203 7.90 -18.80 1.90
C LEU A 203 7.43 -18.88 3.36
N ASP A 204 8.35 -19.27 4.23
CA ASP A 204 8.18 -19.16 5.67
C ASP A 204 9.36 -18.33 6.20
N ILE A 205 9.06 -17.27 6.92
CA ILE A 205 10.08 -16.43 7.56
C ILE A 205 10.23 -16.92 9.00
N GLY A 206 11.29 -17.68 9.24
CA GLY A 206 11.58 -18.24 10.57
C GLY A 206 12.04 -17.16 11.55
N ASP A 207 11.85 -17.43 12.85
CA ASP A 207 12.31 -16.57 13.95
C ASP A 207 13.85 -16.38 13.98
N ASN A 208 14.59 -17.19 13.22
CA ASN A 208 16.05 -17.16 13.11
C ASN A 208 16.55 -16.32 11.91
N ALA A 209 15.72 -15.50 11.30
CA ALA A 209 16.14 -14.61 10.23
C ALA A 209 16.97 -13.46 10.80
N GLU A 210 18.19 -13.30 10.32
CA GLU A 210 19.14 -12.26 10.74
C GLU A 210 19.29 -11.20 9.67
N ILE A 211 19.56 -9.95 10.10
CA ILE A 211 19.89 -8.86 9.16
C ILE A 211 21.26 -9.17 8.58
N TYR A 212 21.34 -9.15 7.24
CA TYR A 212 22.57 -9.35 6.48
C TYR A 212 22.97 -8.05 5.79
N GLU A 213 24.11 -7.49 6.18
CA GLU A 213 24.67 -6.29 5.58
C GLU A 213 25.60 -6.66 4.41
N VAL A 214 25.27 -6.20 3.23
CA VAL A 214 26.04 -6.47 1.99
C VAL A 214 27.25 -5.51 1.84
N GLY A 215 27.32 -4.45 2.66
CA GLY A 215 28.34 -3.41 2.57
C GLY A 215 27.92 -2.22 1.70
N PHE A 216 28.91 -1.45 1.19
CA PHE A 216 28.71 -0.12 0.59
C PHE A 216 27.84 -0.07 -0.68
N TYR A 217 27.66 -1.19 -1.37
CA TYR A 217 26.95 -1.24 -2.67
C TYR A 217 25.47 -1.59 -2.57
N SER A 218 24.95 -1.81 -1.37
CA SER A 218 23.54 -2.15 -1.17
C SER A 218 22.78 -0.99 -0.57
N ASN A 219 21.66 -0.63 -1.21
CA ASN A 219 20.69 0.34 -0.69
C ASN A 219 19.54 -0.36 0.05
N ASN A 220 19.46 -1.69 -0.06
CA ASN A 220 18.39 -2.48 0.51
C ASN A 220 18.87 -3.28 1.72
N THR A 221 17.96 -3.51 2.67
CA THR A 221 18.21 -4.39 3.81
C THR A 221 17.85 -5.81 3.42
N TYR A 222 18.74 -6.76 3.71
CA TYR A 222 18.52 -8.17 3.48
C TYR A 222 18.30 -8.90 4.81
N LEU A 223 17.37 -9.85 4.79
CA LEU A 223 17.22 -10.85 5.84
C LEU A 223 17.84 -12.16 5.32
N LYS A 224 18.70 -12.76 6.11
CA LYS A 224 19.30 -14.06 5.82
C LYS A 224 18.73 -15.10 6.76
N GLN A 225 18.23 -16.20 6.19
CA GLN A 225 17.77 -17.36 6.96
C GLN A 225 18.30 -18.67 6.38
N LYS A 226 18.20 -19.75 7.15
CA LYS A 226 18.51 -21.10 6.70
C LYS A 226 17.22 -21.86 6.47
N ILE A 227 17.09 -22.47 5.30
CA ILE A 227 15.95 -23.32 4.95
C ILE A 227 16.44 -24.72 4.59
N THR A 228 15.56 -25.71 4.69
CA THR A 228 15.87 -27.08 4.29
C THR A 228 15.17 -27.39 2.96
N ILE A 229 15.96 -27.68 1.91
CA ILE A 229 15.45 -28.10 0.60
C ILE A 229 16.00 -29.50 0.32
N LYS A 230 15.12 -30.45 0.06
CA LYS A 230 15.49 -31.86 -0.23
C LYS A 230 16.44 -32.49 0.82
N GLY A 231 16.33 -32.08 2.08
CA GLY A 231 17.17 -32.57 3.19
C GLY A 231 18.51 -31.84 3.35
N GLU A 232 18.83 -30.85 2.52
CA GLU A 232 20.02 -30.04 2.63
C GLU A 232 19.71 -28.65 3.16
N ILE A 233 20.57 -28.14 4.06
CA ILE A 233 20.45 -26.80 4.61
C ILE A 233 21.03 -25.81 3.60
N ARG A 234 20.24 -24.82 3.20
CA ARG A 234 20.60 -23.77 2.25
C ARG A 234 20.37 -22.39 2.85
N ASN A 235 21.17 -21.41 2.47
CA ASN A 235 20.93 -20.03 2.82
C ASN A 235 19.87 -19.44 1.88
N GLN A 236 19.01 -18.60 2.44
CA GLN A 236 18.03 -17.83 1.71
C GLN A 236 18.12 -16.36 2.11
N TYR A 237 18.10 -15.48 1.13
CA TYR A 237 18.15 -14.02 1.31
C TYR A 237 16.82 -13.43 0.85
N LEU A 238 16.26 -12.56 1.68
CA LEU A 238 15.00 -11.89 1.43
C LEU A 238 15.23 -10.38 1.50
N THR A 239 14.64 -9.65 0.58
CA THR A 239 14.57 -8.19 0.66
C THR A 239 13.17 -7.69 0.30
N PHE A 240 12.82 -6.51 0.82
CA PHE A 240 11.50 -5.92 0.63
C PHE A 240 11.48 -5.00 -0.59
N LEU A 241 10.48 -5.17 -1.44
CA LEU A 241 10.15 -4.24 -2.49
C LEU A 241 8.95 -3.41 -2.04
N ASN A 242 9.18 -2.16 -1.63
CA ASN A 242 8.13 -1.21 -1.29
C ASN A 242 7.71 -0.44 -2.55
N ILE A 243 6.68 -0.91 -3.27
CA ILE A 243 6.36 -0.40 -4.60
C ILE A 243 5.50 0.86 -4.54
N THR A 244 4.46 0.86 -3.69
CA THR A 244 3.55 2.01 -3.45
C THR A 244 2.85 1.85 -2.11
N LEU A 245 2.10 2.86 -1.67
CA LEU A 245 1.34 2.86 -0.42
C LEU A 245 0.56 1.55 -0.20
N GLY A 246 1.13 0.66 0.60
CA GLY A 246 0.47 -0.56 1.08
C GLY A 246 0.82 -1.86 0.34
N VAL A 247 1.52 -1.84 -0.80
CA VAL A 247 1.92 -3.07 -1.50
C VAL A 247 3.35 -3.44 -1.12
N LYS A 248 3.50 -4.47 -0.31
CA LYS A 248 4.79 -5.04 0.10
C LYS A 248 5.00 -6.36 -0.63
N LEU A 249 6.11 -6.48 -1.34
CA LEU A 249 6.55 -7.72 -1.96
C LEU A 249 7.89 -8.15 -1.37
N TYR A 250 8.17 -9.45 -1.43
CA TYR A 250 9.44 -10.02 -1.01
C TYR A 250 10.15 -10.57 -2.24
N LEU A 251 11.35 -10.08 -2.51
CA LEU A 251 12.28 -10.74 -3.42
C LEU A 251 13.10 -11.74 -2.62
N VAL A 252 13.09 -12.99 -3.04
CA VAL A 252 13.72 -14.11 -2.35
C VAL A 252 14.73 -14.78 -3.26
N ILE A 253 15.96 -14.90 -2.78
CA ILE A 253 17.06 -15.57 -3.47
C ILE A 253 17.51 -16.75 -2.61
N THR A 254 17.62 -17.94 -3.21
CA THR A 254 18.03 -19.14 -2.48
C THR A 254 19.33 -19.69 -3.04
N GLU A 255 20.34 -19.88 -2.18
CA GLU A 255 21.65 -20.45 -2.55
C GLU A 255 21.55 -21.96 -2.78
N ILE A 256 21.14 -22.38 -3.98
CA ILE A 256 21.12 -23.80 -4.36
C ILE A 256 22.40 -24.19 -5.08
N ASN A 257 22.82 -23.42 -6.08
CA ASN A 257 23.88 -23.78 -7.01
C ASN A 257 25.22 -23.11 -6.69
N LYS A 258 25.17 -21.89 -6.12
CA LYS A 258 26.36 -21.06 -5.87
C LYS A 258 26.17 -20.24 -4.61
N ILE A 259 27.22 -20.05 -3.82
CA ILE A 259 27.27 -19.06 -2.72
C ILE A 259 27.32 -17.67 -3.34
N LEU A 260 26.48 -16.75 -2.88
CA LEU A 260 26.42 -15.39 -3.38
C LEU A 260 27.68 -14.61 -3.00
N ASP A 261 28.18 -13.84 -3.95
CA ASP A 261 29.30 -12.92 -3.76
C ASP A 261 28.87 -11.45 -3.97
N ILE A 262 29.81 -10.50 -3.80
CA ILE A 262 29.54 -9.06 -3.96
C ILE A 262 29.02 -8.72 -5.36
N MET A 263 29.50 -9.39 -6.41
CA MET A 263 29.04 -9.13 -7.78
C MET A 263 27.59 -9.59 -7.97
N ASP A 264 27.22 -10.71 -7.34
CA ASP A 264 25.84 -11.18 -7.35
C ASP A 264 24.89 -10.17 -6.68
N PHE A 265 25.29 -9.58 -5.54
CA PHE A 265 24.50 -8.54 -4.89
C PHE A 265 24.38 -7.25 -5.73
N ILE A 266 25.42 -6.88 -6.51
CA ILE A 266 25.32 -5.78 -7.48
C ILE A 266 24.25 -6.09 -8.55
N ALA A 267 24.22 -7.32 -9.06
CA ALA A 267 23.20 -7.73 -10.01
C ALA A 267 21.78 -7.73 -9.38
N ILE A 268 21.66 -8.19 -8.13
CA ILE A 268 20.41 -8.18 -7.36
C ILE A 268 19.89 -6.74 -7.17
N GLU A 269 20.73 -5.79 -6.78
CA GLU A 269 20.34 -4.38 -6.60
C GLU A 269 19.84 -3.74 -7.90
N ASN A 270 20.50 -4.02 -9.03
CA ASN A 270 20.05 -3.57 -10.34
C ASN A 270 18.70 -4.21 -10.74
N ALA A 271 18.51 -5.50 -10.44
CA ALA A 271 17.25 -6.18 -10.67
C ALA A 271 16.12 -5.64 -9.78
N ILE A 272 16.40 -5.33 -8.51
CA ILE A 272 15.45 -4.67 -7.60
C ILE A 272 14.98 -3.35 -8.18
N THR A 273 15.89 -2.54 -8.70
CA THR A 273 15.57 -1.27 -9.36
C THR A 273 14.65 -1.49 -10.58
N ALA A 274 14.97 -2.47 -11.42
CA ALA A 274 14.14 -2.82 -12.58
C ALA A 274 12.75 -3.34 -12.17
N LEU A 275 12.66 -4.21 -11.16
CA LEU A 275 11.41 -4.71 -10.63
C LEU A 275 10.55 -3.59 -10.04
N TYR A 276 11.17 -2.66 -9.29
CA TYR A 276 10.47 -1.49 -8.75
C TYR A 276 9.85 -0.64 -9.87
N HIS A 277 10.59 -0.36 -10.93
CA HIS A 277 10.08 0.39 -12.08
C HIS A 277 8.94 -0.34 -12.78
N GLU A 278 9.07 -1.64 -13.02
CA GLU A 278 8.05 -2.42 -13.69
C GLU A 278 6.76 -2.54 -12.88
N TYR A 279 6.85 -2.87 -11.60
CA TYR A 279 5.68 -2.92 -10.72
C TYR A 279 5.01 -1.54 -10.58
N SER A 280 5.80 -0.46 -10.46
CA SER A 280 5.27 0.90 -10.40
C SER A 280 4.56 1.28 -11.70
N ARG A 281 5.11 0.89 -12.85
CA ARG A 281 4.50 1.08 -14.18
C ARG A 281 3.17 0.33 -14.29
N GLN A 282 3.15 -0.96 -13.94
CA GLN A 282 1.92 -1.77 -13.96
C GLN A 282 0.86 -1.22 -13.02
N TYR A 283 1.26 -0.80 -11.83
CA TYR A 283 0.34 -0.17 -10.89
C TYR A 283 -0.25 1.13 -11.46
N ALA A 284 0.57 2.00 -12.02
CA ALA A 284 0.12 3.25 -12.62
C ALA A 284 -0.84 3.02 -13.80
N ILE A 285 -0.55 2.04 -14.66
CA ILE A 285 -1.45 1.65 -15.77
C ILE A 285 -2.79 1.15 -15.22
N ASN A 286 -2.78 0.24 -14.24
CA ASN A 286 -3.99 -0.30 -13.64
C ASN A 286 -4.84 0.80 -12.97
N GLU A 287 -4.22 1.77 -12.31
CA GLU A 287 -4.94 2.91 -11.72
C GLU A 287 -5.53 3.84 -12.78
N LEU A 288 -4.81 4.08 -13.87
CA LEU A 288 -5.32 4.85 -15.01
C LEU A 288 -6.50 4.13 -15.68
N GLU A 289 -6.41 2.81 -15.88
CA GLU A 289 -7.51 2.01 -16.43
C GLU A 289 -8.73 2.04 -15.54
N LYS A 290 -8.58 1.86 -14.22
CA LYS A 290 -9.68 1.99 -13.26
C LYS A 290 -10.31 3.37 -13.30
N LYS A 291 -9.49 4.44 -13.32
CA LYS A 291 -9.98 5.80 -13.41
C LYS A 291 -10.76 6.02 -14.71
N PHE A 292 -10.23 5.54 -15.83
CA PHE A 292 -10.89 5.64 -17.12
C PHE A 292 -12.22 4.85 -17.16
N GLN A 293 -12.25 3.64 -16.59
CA GLN A 293 -13.48 2.87 -16.45
C GLN A 293 -14.51 3.60 -15.57
N ASN A 294 -14.07 4.20 -14.46
CA ASN A 294 -14.93 4.99 -13.58
C ASN A 294 -15.49 6.24 -14.28
N ASP A 295 -14.68 6.95 -15.06
CA ASP A 295 -15.13 8.11 -15.84
C ASP A 295 -16.17 7.72 -16.90
N ILE A 296 -15.98 6.61 -17.61
CA ILE A 296 -16.94 6.07 -18.55
C ILE A 296 -18.25 5.71 -17.84
N MET A 297 -18.16 4.99 -16.72
CA MET A 297 -19.32 4.59 -15.92
C MET A 297 -20.09 5.82 -15.41
N HIS A 298 -19.39 6.82 -14.89
CA HIS A 298 -19.98 8.08 -14.47
C HIS A 298 -20.72 8.80 -15.59
N ASN A 299 -20.14 8.86 -16.80
CA ASN A 299 -20.78 9.46 -17.97
C ASN A 299 -22.00 8.67 -18.41
N LEU A 300 -21.96 7.34 -18.37
CA LEU A 300 -23.08 6.46 -18.69
C LEU A 300 -24.24 6.66 -17.71
N LEU A 301 -23.99 6.64 -16.42
CA LEU A 301 -25.00 6.82 -15.38
C LEU A 301 -25.62 8.21 -15.39
N ASN A 302 -24.85 9.24 -15.75
CA ASN A 302 -25.37 10.60 -15.86
C ASN A 302 -25.98 10.94 -17.24
N GLY A 303 -26.02 9.98 -18.18
CA GLY A 303 -26.59 10.18 -19.51
C GLY A 303 -25.81 11.16 -20.37
N LYS A 304 -24.48 11.27 -20.18
CA LYS A 304 -23.60 12.18 -20.93
C LYS A 304 -23.02 11.56 -22.20
N ILE A 305 -23.34 10.30 -22.50
CA ILE A 305 -22.92 9.61 -23.72
C ILE A 305 -23.99 9.81 -24.78
N HIS A 306 -23.67 10.57 -25.84
CA HIS A 306 -24.64 11.01 -26.86
C HIS A 306 -24.47 10.35 -28.24
N SER A 307 -23.35 9.65 -28.49
CA SER A 307 -23.11 8.99 -29.75
C SER A 307 -23.05 7.47 -29.63
N VAL A 308 -23.57 6.77 -30.63
CA VAL A 308 -23.56 5.30 -30.66
C VAL A 308 -22.13 4.75 -30.72
N ASP A 309 -21.24 5.38 -31.48
CA ASP A 309 -19.84 4.96 -31.60
C ASP A 309 -19.09 5.12 -30.27
N GLN A 310 -19.32 6.24 -29.54
CA GLN A 310 -18.75 6.47 -28.23
C GLN A 310 -19.28 5.45 -27.22
N LEU A 311 -20.58 5.16 -27.28
CA LEU A 311 -21.19 4.14 -26.42
C LEU A 311 -20.55 2.78 -26.66
N GLN A 312 -20.44 2.33 -27.93
CA GLN A 312 -19.89 1.02 -28.27
C GLN A 312 -18.44 0.82 -27.76
N LYS A 313 -17.58 1.84 -27.97
CA LYS A 313 -16.21 1.84 -27.45
C LYS A 313 -16.19 1.75 -25.93
N SER A 314 -17.03 2.55 -25.26
CA SER A 314 -17.15 2.57 -23.80
C SER A 314 -17.63 1.22 -23.24
N LEU A 315 -18.61 0.61 -23.88
CA LEU A 315 -19.16 -0.68 -23.45
C LEU A 315 -18.16 -1.82 -23.61
N ASN A 316 -17.36 -1.82 -24.67
CA ASN A 316 -16.29 -2.80 -24.87
C ASN A 316 -15.25 -2.73 -23.73
N ILE A 317 -14.89 -1.52 -23.30
CA ILE A 317 -13.94 -1.30 -22.18
C ILE A 317 -14.53 -1.77 -20.85
N LEU A 318 -15.83 -1.52 -20.63
CA LEU A 318 -16.52 -1.96 -19.41
C LEU A 318 -16.90 -3.45 -19.42
N GLY A 319 -16.83 -4.12 -20.57
CA GLY A 319 -17.30 -5.49 -20.75
C GLY A 319 -18.82 -5.62 -20.54
N ILE A 320 -19.59 -4.60 -20.96
CA ILE A 320 -21.07 -4.56 -20.86
C ILE A 320 -21.65 -4.69 -22.25
N LYS A 321 -22.73 -5.44 -22.39
CA LYS A 321 -23.47 -5.56 -23.67
C LYS A 321 -24.31 -4.31 -23.90
N SER A 322 -24.46 -3.89 -25.17
CA SER A 322 -25.35 -2.77 -25.56
C SER A 322 -26.81 -3.12 -25.38
N GLU A 323 -27.17 -4.36 -25.76
CA GLU A 323 -28.51 -4.93 -25.70
C GLU A 323 -28.65 -5.77 -24.44
N GLY A 324 -29.79 -5.73 -23.82
CA GLY A 324 -30.11 -6.41 -22.56
C GLY A 324 -30.98 -5.55 -21.67
N THR A 325 -31.40 -6.12 -20.57
CA THR A 325 -32.28 -5.46 -19.62
C THR A 325 -31.47 -5.15 -18.35
N TYR A 326 -31.44 -3.90 -17.96
CA TYR A 326 -30.58 -3.43 -16.89
C TYR A 326 -31.35 -2.73 -15.78
N ARG A 327 -30.78 -2.69 -14.60
CA ARG A 327 -31.27 -2.00 -13.43
C ARG A 327 -30.14 -1.41 -12.64
N ALA A 328 -30.30 -0.19 -12.16
CA ALA A 328 -29.38 0.42 -11.22
C ALA A 328 -29.88 0.22 -9.78
N ILE A 329 -28.93 -0.05 -8.88
CA ILE A 329 -29.14 -0.19 -7.44
C ILE A 329 -28.14 0.74 -6.76
N VAL A 330 -28.59 1.55 -5.81
CA VAL A 330 -27.75 2.41 -4.98
C VAL A 330 -27.74 1.86 -3.57
N LEU A 331 -26.55 1.55 -3.05
CA LEU A 331 -26.34 1.08 -1.70
C LEU A 331 -25.47 2.08 -0.93
N GLY A 332 -25.75 2.23 0.36
CA GLY A 332 -24.97 3.08 1.26
C GLY A 332 -25.35 2.79 2.69
N PHE A 333 -24.79 3.56 3.62
CA PHE A 333 -25.06 3.39 5.03
C PHE A 333 -26.12 4.35 5.53
N LYS A 334 -26.90 3.89 6.51
CA LYS A 334 -27.80 4.73 7.26
C LYS A 334 -27.04 5.24 8.49
N ASN A 335 -26.68 6.53 8.52
CA ASN A 335 -26.04 7.12 9.67
C ASN A 335 -26.71 8.42 10.08
N GLU A 336 -27.03 8.54 11.36
CA GLU A 336 -27.60 9.75 11.94
C GLU A 336 -26.53 10.80 12.33
N GLU A 337 -25.23 10.41 12.44
CA GLU A 337 -24.16 11.27 12.96
C GLU A 337 -22.97 11.49 11.98
N GLU A 338 -23.07 11.08 10.72
CA GLU A 338 -21.91 10.99 9.79
C GLU A 338 -21.44 12.29 9.15
N SER A 339 -21.98 13.46 9.45
CA SER A 339 -21.47 14.71 8.88
C SER A 339 -20.03 15.05 9.28
N TYR A 340 -19.46 14.34 10.25
CA TYR A 340 -18.12 14.58 10.81
C TYR A 340 -17.14 13.40 10.66
N LEU A 341 -17.48 12.33 9.94
CA LEU A 341 -16.54 11.24 9.74
C LEU A 341 -15.39 11.67 8.83
N ASP A 342 -14.17 11.40 9.30
CA ASP A 342 -12.94 11.56 8.53
C ASP A 342 -13.05 10.79 7.19
N PHE A 343 -12.56 11.41 6.11
CA PHE A 343 -12.51 10.83 4.76
C PHE A 343 -11.98 9.38 4.75
N ASN A 344 -10.99 9.08 5.59
CA ASN A 344 -10.42 7.74 5.73
C ASN A 344 -11.44 6.70 6.24
N LYS A 345 -12.30 7.07 7.18
CA LYS A 345 -13.36 6.17 7.69
C LYS A 345 -14.43 5.92 6.65
N LYS A 346 -14.84 6.96 5.91
CA LYS A 346 -15.81 6.81 4.80
C LYS A 346 -15.28 5.87 3.73
N THR A 347 -14.03 6.03 3.35
CA THR A 347 -13.36 5.15 2.37
C THR A 347 -13.28 3.71 2.89
N GLN A 348 -12.98 3.51 4.17
CA GLN A 348 -12.93 2.18 4.78
C GLN A 348 -14.31 1.50 4.79
N HIS A 349 -15.37 2.24 5.15
CA HIS A 349 -16.74 1.72 5.11
C HIS A 349 -17.17 1.36 3.68
N THR A 350 -16.86 2.20 2.70
CA THR A 350 -17.15 1.93 1.28
C THR A 350 -16.41 0.69 0.78
N ASN A 351 -15.17 0.46 1.21
CA ASN A 351 -14.42 -0.74 0.84
C ASN A 351 -15.05 -2.01 1.43
N ILE A 352 -15.49 -2.00 2.69
CA ILE A 352 -16.21 -3.13 3.31
C ILE A 352 -17.51 -3.43 2.54
N LEU A 353 -18.23 -2.39 2.14
CA LEU A 353 -19.45 -2.54 1.34
C LEU A 353 -19.16 -3.12 -0.04
N ASN A 354 -18.09 -2.68 -0.71
CA ASN A 354 -17.64 -3.22 -1.99
C ASN A 354 -17.32 -4.71 -1.90
N ASP A 355 -16.56 -5.13 -0.89
CA ASP A 355 -16.19 -6.53 -0.70
C ASP A 355 -17.45 -7.41 -0.54
N ALA A 356 -18.42 -6.93 0.25
CA ALA A 356 -19.70 -7.59 0.41
C ALA A 356 -20.50 -7.67 -0.91
N ILE A 357 -20.53 -6.59 -1.69
CA ILE A 357 -21.24 -6.55 -2.96
C ILE A 357 -20.60 -7.50 -3.97
N PHE A 358 -19.27 -7.52 -4.08
CA PHE A 358 -18.57 -8.47 -4.96
C PHE A 358 -18.87 -9.93 -4.63
N MET A 359 -19.09 -10.24 -3.36
CA MET A 359 -19.41 -11.60 -2.91
C MET A 359 -20.81 -12.05 -3.30
N TYR A 360 -21.78 -11.15 -3.29
CA TYR A 360 -23.20 -11.51 -3.38
C TYR A 360 -23.91 -11.06 -4.66
N PHE A 361 -23.37 -10.07 -5.39
CA PHE A 361 -23.87 -9.66 -6.70
C PHE A 361 -23.02 -10.27 -7.81
N VAL A 362 -23.49 -11.38 -8.37
CA VAL A 362 -22.81 -12.06 -9.48
C VAL A 362 -23.01 -11.24 -10.77
N ASN A 363 -21.94 -11.03 -11.56
CA ASN A 363 -21.96 -10.30 -12.84
C ASN A 363 -22.42 -8.83 -12.77
N ALA A 364 -22.39 -8.21 -11.59
CA ALA A 364 -22.70 -6.80 -11.45
C ALA A 364 -21.49 -5.92 -11.80
N ARG A 365 -21.74 -4.73 -12.35
CA ARG A 365 -20.75 -3.66 -12.48
C ARG A 365 -20.92 -2.67 -11.37
N ILE A 366 -19.82 -2.31 -10.72
CA ILE A 366 -19.82 -1.49 -9.51
C ILE A 366 -19.11 -0.18 -9.80
N GLN A 367 -19.72 0.91 -9.37
CA GLN A 367 -19.09 2.23 -9.32
C GLN A 367 -19.16 2.76 -7.88
N ASN A 368 -18.03 3.24 -7.40
CA ASN A 368 -17.95 3.88 -6.09
C ASN A 368 -18.18 5.38 -6.23
N ASP A 369 -19.01 5.91 -5.36
CA ASP A 369 -19.13 7.32 -5.02
C ASP A 369 -18.68 7.51 -3.57
N LEU A 370 -18.48 8.74 -3.11
CA LEU A 370 -17.87 9.06 -1.81
C LEU A 370 -18.51 8.33 -0.61
N ASP A 371 -19.83 8.17 -0.61
CA ASP A 371 -20.62 7.63 0.50
C ASP A 371 -21.56 6.49 0.10
N ARG A 372 -21.50 6.08 -1.18
CA ARG A 372 -22.40 5.07 -1.74
C ARG A 372 -21.75 4.24 -2.84
N VAL A 373 -22.33 3.09 -3.07
CA VAL A 373 -21.92 2.17 -4.13
C VAL A 373 -23.09 1.99 -5.10
N ILE A 374 -22.81 2.18 -6.38
CA ILE A 374 -23.78 2.02 -7.46
C ILE A 374 -23.50 0.70 -8.14
N VAL A 375 -24.53 -0.13 -8.25
CA VAL A 375 -24.49 -1.45 -8.90
C VAL A 375 -25.35 -1.41 -10.14
N ILE A 376 -24.78 -1.78 -11.30
CA ILE A 376 -25.53 -2.04 -12.52
C ILE A 376 -25.69 -3.56 -12.63
N GLN A 377 -26.93 -4.00 -12.58
CA GLN A 377 -27.30 -5.41 -12.67
C GLN A 377 -27.99 -5.70 -14.01
N GLU A 378 -27.54 -6.73 -14.72
CA GLU A 378 -28.25 -7.31 -15.87
C GLU A 378 -29.39 -8.19 -15.33
N ILE A 379 -30.60 -7.97 -15.80
CA ILE A 379 -31.83 -8.64 -15.33
C ILE A 379 -32.33 -9.58 -16.40
N ASN A 380 -32.75 -10.77 -16.01
CA ASN A 380 -33.46 -11.69 -16.90
C ASN A 380 -34.96 -11.31 -16.95
N LEU A 381 -35.50 -11.10 -18.15
CA LEU A 381 -36.88 -10.65 -18.39
C LEU A 381 -37.97 -11.62 -17.86
N ASP A 382 -37.62 -12.89 -17.68
CA ASP A 382 -38.58 -13.92 -17.19
C ASP A 382 -38.83 -13.84 -15.69
N GLN A 383 -38.08 -12.99 -14.95
CA GLN A 383 -38.19 -12.89 -13.49
C GLN A 383 -39.34 -11.96 -13.07
N LYS A 384 -40.32 -12.52 -12.35
CA LYS A 384 -41.44 -11.73 -11.78
C LYS A 384 -40.93 -10.76 -10.70
N GLN A 385 -41.55 -9.59 -10.62
CA GLN A 385 -41.16 -8.53 -9.67
C GLN A 385 -41.18 -8.99 -8.21
N GLU A 386 -42.12 -9.87 -7.83
CA GLU A 386 -42.18 -10.43 -6.48
C GLU A 386 -41.04 -11.39 -6.17
N GLU A 387 -40.60 -12.17 -7.14
CA GLU A 387 -39.44 -13.05 -6.99
C GLU A 387 -38.16 -12.24 -6.83
N TYR A 388 -38.00 -11.19 -7.65
CA TYR A 388 -36.89 -10.26 -7.53
C TYR A 388 -36.84 -9.58 -6.15
N ARG A 389 -38.01 -9.15 -5.60
CA ARG A 389 -38.08 -8.57 -4.25
C ARG A 389 -37.57 -9.52 -3.17
N LYS A 390 -37.91 -10.79 -3.26
CA LYS A 390 -37.45 -11.81 -2.30
C LYS A 390 -35.95 -12.03 -2.44
N GLU A 391 -35.46 -12.13 -3.68
CA GLU A 391 -34.04 -12.34 -3.95
C GLU A 391 -33.18 -11.17 -3.45
N ILE A 392 -33.52 -9.93 -3.80
CA ILE A 392 -32.77 -8.76 -3.39
C ILE A 392 -32.78 -8.59 -1.86
N LYS A 393 -33.89 -8.92 -1.19
CA LYS A 393 -33.96 -8.90 0.26
C LYS A 393 -32.95 -9.87 0.88
N ILE A 394 -32.86 -11.09 0.36
CA ILE A 394 -31.92 -12.10 0.82
C ILE A 394 -30.46 -11.63 0.59
N ILE A 395 -30.18 -11.02 -0.57
CA ILE A 395 -28.85 -10.50 -0.88
C ILE A 395 -28.47 -9.38 0.11
N VAL A 396 -29.38 -8.42 0.33
CA VAL A 396 -29.11 -7.31 1.25
C VAL A 396 -28.96 -7.80 2.69
N GLU A 397 -29.73 -8.77 3.14
CA GLU A 397 -29.58 -9.40 4.46
C GLU A 397 -28.21 -10.08 4.62
N LYS A 398 -27.71 -10.72 3.56
CA LYS A 398 -26.34 -11.31 3.57
C LYS A 398 -25.26 -10.22 3.63
N ILE A 399 -25.43 -9.14 2.86
CA ILE A 399 -24.53 -7.98 2.88
C ILE A 399 -24.53 -7.36 4.28
N GLN A 400 -25.70 -7.14 4.89
CA GLN A 400 -25.82 -6.61 6.24
C GLN A 400 -25.09 -7.48 7.27
N LYS A 401 -25.28 -8.79 7.23
CA LYS A 401 -24.58 -9.75 8.11
C LYS A 401 -23.06 -9.74 7.90
N TYR A 402 -22.59 -9.56 6.67
CA TYR A 402 -21.17 -9.42 6.40
C TYR A 402 -20.60 -8.15 7.03
N ILE A 403 -21.30 -7.03 6.90
CA ILE A 403 -20.91 -5.74 7.44
C ILE A 403 -20.91 -5.75 8.98
N GLU A 404 -21.91 -6.34 9.62
CA GLU A 404 -22.03 -6.47 11.08
C GLU A 404 -20.84 -7.21 11.70
N ARG A 405 -20.21 -8.16 10.97
CA ARG A 405 -19.00 -8.85 11.43
C ARG A 405 -17.76 -7.93 11.47
N HIS A 406 -17.77 -6.83 10.71
CA HIS A 406 -16.66 -5.90 10.64
C HIS A 406 -16.94 -4.61 11.42
N ASN A 407 -18.20 -4.20 11.49
CA ASN A 407 -18.66 -3.03 12.25
C ASN A 407 -20.17 -3.16 12.56
N ASN A 408 -20.50 -3.36 13.83
CA ASN A 408 -21.86 -3.62 14.29
C ASN A 408 -22.82 -2.42 14.16
N ASP A 409 -22.29 -1.19 14.04
CA ASP A 409 -23.09 0.03 14.08
C ASP A 409 -23.58 0.48 12.70
N LEU A 410 -23.06 -0.16 11.63
CA LEU A 410 -23.38 0.20 10.26
C LEU A 410 -24.63 -0.54 9.75
N LYS A 411 -25.64 0.21 9.32
CA LYS A 411 -26.84 -0.33 8.66
C LYS A 411 -26.87 0.08 7.19
N VAL A 412 -27.11 -0.90 6.32
CA VAL A 412 -27.19 -0.70 4.86
C VAL A 412 -28.59 -0.19 4.51
N LYS A 413 -28.65 0.83 3.65
CA LYS A 413 -29.86 1.26 2.95
C LYS A 413 -29.72 1.08 1.45
N VAL A 414 -30.81 0.78 0.76
CA VAL A 414 -30.82 0.41 -0.65
C VAL A 414 -31.97 1.07 -1.39
N GLY A 415 -31.62 1.79 -2.46
CA GLY A 415 -32.57 2.29 -3.44
C GLY A 415 -32.46 1.54 -4.78
N ILE A 416 -33.57 1.16 -5.36
CA ILE A 416 -33.63 0.32 -6.57
C ILE A 416 -34.46 1.02 -7.64
N GLY A 417 -33.84 1.27 -8.79
CA GLY A 417 -34.50 1.85 -9.96
C GLY A 417 -35.39 0.84 -10.72
N ASN A 418 -36.17 1.32 -11.66
CA ASN A 418 -36.93 0.46 -12.57
C ASN A 418 -35.97 -0.20 -13.58
N VAL A 419 -36.44 -1.30 -14.12
CA VAL A 419 -35.78 -1.99 -15.25
C VAL A 419 -35.87 -1.13 -16.50
N VAL A 420 -34.78 -1.10 -17.26
CA VAL A 420 -34.68 -0.38 -18.54
C VAL A 420 -34.13 -1.30 -19.63
N ASP A 421 -34.61 -1.12 -20.83
CA ASP A 421 -34.15 -1.84 -22.01
C ASP A 421 -32.95 -1.11 -22.63
N GLY A 422 -31.87 -1.85 -22.84
CA GLY A 422 -30.60 -1.31 -23.30
C GLY A 422 -29.86 -0.50 -22.26
N ILE A 423 -28.55 -0.67 -22.21
CA ILE A 423 -27.70 0.00 -21.22
C ILE A 423 -27.68 1.54 -21.37
N ILE A 424 -27.96 2.06 -22.56
CA ILE A 424 -28.02 3.52 -22.79
C ILE A 424 -29.07 4.21 -21.92
N ASN A 425 -30.12 3.49 -21.54
CA ASN A 425 -31.18 4.00 -20.68
C ASN A 425 -30.92 3.85 -19.20
N ILE A 426 -29.73 3.35 -18.80
CA ILE A 426 -29.40 3.10 -17.39
C ILE A 426 -29.40 4.38 -16.55
N SER A 427 -29.15 5.54 -17.15
CA SER A 427 -29.20 6.83 -16.49
C SER A 427 -30.58 7.14 -15.89
N ARG A 428 -31.65 6.65 -16.52
CA ARG A 428 -33.01 6.74 -15.98
C ARG A 428 -33.16 5.86 -14.74
N SER A 429 -32.76 4.59 -14.84
CA SER A 429 -32.80 3.64 -13.72
C SER A 429 -31.95 4.13 -12.53
N PHE A 430 -30.79 4.72 -12.81
CA PHE A 430 -29.91 5.29 -11.78
C PHE A 430 -30.56 6.47 -11.05
N ARG A 431 -31.15 7.43 -11.77
CA ARG A 431 -31.89 8.53 -11.13
C ARG A 431 -32.99 8.00 -10.25
N GLU A 432 -33.79 7.06 -10.74
CA GLU A 432 -34.86 6.41 -10.00
C GLU A 432 -34.33 5.68 -8.75
N ALA A 433 -33.20 4.97 -8.86
CA ALA A 433 -32.55 4.30 -7.73
C ALA A 433 -32.06 5.30 -6.67
N ASN A 434 -31.49 6.41 -7.11
CA ASN A 434 -31.02 7.48 -6.24
C ASN A 434 -32.18 8.17 -5.49
N ASP A 435 -33.30 8.43 -6.19
CA ASP A 435 -34.50 8.96 -5.58
C ASP A 435 -35.05 8.01 -4.51
N ALA A 436 -35.13 6.72 -4.83
CA ALA A 436 -35.55 5.69 -3.90
C ALA A 436 -34.61 5.59 -2.68
N PHE A 437 -33.29 5.65 -2.91
CA PHE A 437 -32.29 5.63 -1.85
C PHE A 437 -32.41 6.81 -0.87
N ASN A 438 -32.59 8.02 -1.40
CA ASN A 438 -32.77 9.22 -0.59
C ASN A 438 -34.10 9.19 0.17
N PHE A 439 -35.12 8.54 -0.38
CA PHE A 439 -36.42 8.42 0.26
C PHE A 439 -36.47 7.34 1.36
N VAL A 440 -35.51 6.40 1.44
CA VAL A 440 -35.47 5.35 2.50
C VAL A 440 -35.63 5.97 3.90
N ASP A 441 -34.88 7.01 4.16
CA ASP A 441 -34.88 7.66 5.47
C ASP A 441 -36.19 8.39 5.76
N VAL A 442 -36.81 8.98 4.73
CA VAL A 442 -38.13 9.64 4.85
C VAL A 442 -39.22 8.61 5.04
N ALA A 443 -39.18 7.50 4.31
CA ALA A 443 -40.15 6.42 4.41
C ALA A 443 -40.15 5.77 5.80
N ASN A 444 -38.98 5.58 6.39
CA ASN A 444 -38.87 5.00 7.75
C ASN A 444 -39.49 5.88 8.84
N GLU A 445 -39.55 7.18 8.61
CA GLU A 445 -40.20 8.11 9.53
C GLU A 445 -41.72 8.23 9.28
N ILE A 446 -42.20 7.97 8.06
CA ILE A 446 -43.60 8.13 7.67
C ILE A 446 -44.41 6.88 7.98
N SER A 447 -43.85 5.71 7.72
CA SER A 447 -44.51 4.43 7.91
C SER A 447 -43.79 3.61 8.96
N SER A 448 -44.55 3.00 9.89
CA SER A 448 -44.05 1.98 10.81
C SER A 448 -43.51 0.71 10.10
N ILE A 449 -43.49 0.70 8.79
CA ILE A 449 -42.89 -0.32 7.94
C ILE A 449 -41.44 0.12 7.63
N GLY A 450 -40.58 -0.02 8.63
CA GLY A 450 -39.16 0.22 8.45
C GLY A 450 -38.56 -0.72 7.42
N SER A 451 -38.52 -0.31 6.16
CA SER A 451 -37.81 -1.04 5.09
C SER A 451 -36.56 -0.27 4.72
N GLU A 452 -35.43 -0.91 4.86
CA GLU A 452 -34.13 -0.37 4.45
C GLU A 452 -33.92 -0.52 2.92
N ILE A 453 -34.87 -1.16 2.25
CA ILE A 453 -34.87 -1.42 0.79
C ILE A 453 -36.13 -0.80 0.20
N ILE A 454 -35.96 0.14 -0.73
CA ILE A 454 -37.06 0.77 -1.48
C ILE A 454 -36.84 0.58 -2.97
N LEU A 455 -37.87 0.00 -3.64
CA LEU A 455 -37.96 0.03 -5.08
C LEU A 455 -38.65 1.33 -5.51
N PHE A 456 -38.14 2.00 -6.52
CA PHE A 456 -38.76 3.23 -7.05
C PHE A 456 -40.23 3.01 -7.45
N SER A 457 -40.58 1.80 -7.95
CA SER A 457 -41.97 1.42 -8.22
C SER A 457 -42.91 1.62 -7.03
N ASP A 458 -42.42 1.45 -5.79
CA ASP A 458 -43.21 1.44 -4.56
C ASP A 458 -43.49 2.83 -3.98
N LEU A 459 -42.77 3.83 -4.49
CA LEU A 459 -42.93 5.22 -4.04
C LEU A 459 -44.34 5.80 -4.33
N GLY A 460 -45.12 5.18 -5.25
CA GLY A 460 -46.46 5.67 -5.56
C GLY A 460 -46.47 7.16 -5.95
N ILE A 461 -47.29 7.95 -5.23
CA ILE A 461 -47.42 9.40 -5.44
C ILE A 461 -46.11 10.16 -5.13
N PHE A 462 -45.27 9.65 -4.24
CA PHE A 462 -44.04 10.31 -3.83
C PHE A 462 -43.00 10.42 -4.94
N LYS A 463 -43.16 9.64 -6.03
CA LYS A 463 -42.36 9.81 -7.27
C LYS A 463 -42.44 11.23 -7.83
N LEU A 464 -43.56 11.92 -7.63
CA LEU A 464 -43.72 13.30 -8.09
C LEU A 464 -42.88 14.25 -7.24
N LEU A 465 -42.84 14.07 -5.94
CA LEU A 465 -42.06 14.88 -5.02
C LEU A 465 -40.55 14.70 -5.20
N CYS A 466 -40.11 13.47 -5.51
CA CYS A 466 -38.71 13.18 -5.79
C CYS A 466 -38.19 13.87 -7.07
N LYS A 467 -39.05 14.32 -7.97
CA LYS A 467 -38.64 15.07 -9.18
C LYS A 467 -38.36 16.54 -8.95
N ILE A 468 -38.78 17.08 -7.81
CA ILE A 468 -38.61 18.47 -7.43
C ILE A 468 -37.28 18.58 -6.70
N ASN A 469 -36.30 19.21 -7.34
CA ASN A 469 -34.95 19.35 -6.78
C ASN A 469 -34.79 20.64 -5.96
N ASP A 470 -35.66 21.64 -6.19
CA ASP A 470 -35.62 22.91 -5.49
C ASP A 470 -36.40 22.82 -4.18
N THR A 471 -35.74 23.09 -3.06
CA THR A 471 -36.37 23.13 -1.74
C THR A 471 -37.39 24.25 -1.61
N ALA A 472 -37.26 25.37 -2.33
CA ALA A 472 -38.21 26.45 -2.36
C ALA A 472 -39.51 26.01 -3.08
N GLU A 473 -39.36 25.30 -4.23
CA GLU A 473 -40.50 24.73 -4.95
C GLU A 473 -41.20 23.64 -4.11
N LEU A 474 -40.48 22.80 -3.38
CA LEU A 474 -41.05 21.83 -2.45
C LEU A 474 -41.86 22.49 -1.35
N LEU A 475 -41.45 23.65 -0.85
CA LEU A 475 -42.19 24.39 0.19
C LEU A 475 -43.59 24.85 -0.26
N GLU A 476 -43.79 25.07 -1.58
CA GLU A 476 -45.12 25.44 -2.13
C GLU A 476 -46.18 24.35 -1.92
N TYR A 477 -45.74 23.09 -1.78
CA TYR A 477 -46.65 21.96 -1.48
C TYR A 477 -46.98 21.80 0.01
N VAL A 478 -46.40 22.66 0.84
CA VAL A 478 -46.72 22.67 2.30
C VAL A 478 -47.82 23.68 2.57
N PRO A 479 -48.99 23.23 3.10
CA PRO A 479 -50.09 24.14 3.41
C PRO A 479 -49.64 25.25 4.38
N GLU A 480 -50.13 26.47 4.17
CA GLU A 480 -49.87 27.61 5.08
C GLU A 480 -50.25 27.28 6.55
N SER A 481 -51.32 26.52 6.75
CA SER A 481 -51.74 26.03 8.06
C SER A 481 -50.61 25.24 8.76
N LEU A 482 -49.93 24.34 8.03
CA LEU A 482 -48.82 23.56 8.58
C LEU A 482 -47.55 24.41 8.75
N GLN A 483 -47.30 25.38 7.86
CA GLN A 483 -46.16 26.33 7.99
C GLN A 483 -46.27 27.13 9.31
N LYS A 484 -47.47 27.54 9.75
CA LYS A 484 -47.66 28.19 11.05
C LYS A 484 -47.18 27.33 12.21
N LEU A 485 -47.37 26.01 12.15
CA LEU A 485 -46.91 25.09 13.18
C LEU A 485 -45.38 24.93 13.17
N TYR A 486 -44.78 24.88 12.02
CA TYR A 486 -43.32 24.81 11.89
C TYR A 486 -42.62 26.09 12.38
N ASN A 487 -43.26 27.23 12.21
CA ASN A 487 -42.74 28.52 12.68
C ASN A 487 -43.09 28.81 14.15
N TYR A 488 -43.76 27.86 14.84
CA TYR A 488 -44.12 28.01 16.25
C TYR A 488 -42.89 27.85 17.17
N LYS A 489 -43.05 28.24 18.45
CA LYS A 489 -41.96 28.21 19.45
C LYS A 489 -41.32 26.82 19.55
N LYS A 490 -39.99 26.76 19.34
CA LYS A 490 -39.20 25.55 19.23
C LYS A 490 -39.44 24.54 20.37
N ASN A 491 -39.56 25.02 21.62
CA ASN A 491 -39.75 24.17 22.81
C ASN A 491 -41.07 23.35 22.83
N MET A 492 -42.05 23.73 22.01
CA MET A 492 -43.35 23.01 21.92
C MET A 492 -43.59 22.46 20.52
N ARG A 493 -42.97 23.01 19.53
CA ARG A 493 -43.17 22.67 18.12
C ARG A 493 -42.97 21.17 17.85
N ASP A 494 -41.88 20.63 18.33
CA ASP A 494 -41.49 19.24 18.06
C ASP A 494 -42.48 18.26 18.69
N ASP A 495 -42.95 18.55 19.90
CA ASP A 495 -44.00 17.79 20.59
C ASP A 495 -45.37 17.86 19.88
N LEU A 496 -45.72 19.03 19.34
CA LEU A 496 -46.97 19.21 18.60
C LEU A 496 -46.91 18.49 17.25
N LEU A 497 -45.80 18.58 16.52
CA LEU A 497 -45.59 17.86 15.26
C LEU A 497 -45.62 16.34 15.44
N LEU A 498 -44.95 15.80 16.47
CA LEU A 498 -45.02 14.39 16.82
C LEU A 498 -46.44 13.95 17.13
N THR A 499 -47.20 14.77 17.88
CA THR A 499 -48.59 14.45 18.21
C THR A 499 -49.50 14.48 16.97
N LEU A 500 -49.35 15.48 16.11
CA LEU A 500 -50.06 15.58 14.83
C LEU A 500 -49.77 14.36 13.93
N LYS A 501 -48.51 14.00 13.80
CA LYS A 501 -48.12 12.83 13.03
C LYS A 501 -48.73 11.55 13.56
N ALA A 502 -48.59 11.26 14.87
CA ALA A 502 -49.14 10.07 15.47
C ALA A 502 -50.68 10.01 15.32
N TYR A 503 -51.33 11.15 15.46
CA TYR A 503 -52.79 11.25 15.28
C TYR A 503 -53.21 10.87 13.83
N LEU A 504 -52.52 11.42 12.83
CA LEU A 504 -52.82 11.14 11.44
C LEU A 504 -52.44 9.68 11.07
N ASP A 505 -51.36 9.15 11.59
CA ASP A 505 -50.93 7.77 11.33
C ASP A 505 -51.89 6.73 11.92
N ARG A 506 -52.61 7.08 12.98
CA ARG A 506 -53.65 6.25 13.59
C ARG A 506 -55.04 6.57 13.08
N ASN A 507 -55.17 7.10 11.87
CA ASN A 507 -56.45 7.47 11.24
C ASN A 507 -57.31 8.34 12.17
N GLN A 508 -56.69 9.36 12.75
CA GLN A 508 -57.34 10.33 13.65
C GLN A 508 -57.85 9.71 14.97
N ASN A 509 -57.30 8.58 15.39
CA ASN A 509 -57.61 7.98 16.67
C ASN A 509 -56.68 8.52 17.78
N LEU A 510 -57.15 9.51 18.49
CA LEU A 510 -56.36 10.21 19.51
C LEU A 510 -55.92 9.32 20.67
N LYS A 511 -56.71 8.31 21.03
CA LYS A 511 -56.37 7.39 22.12
C LYS A 511 -55.17 6.54 21.72
N ARG A 512 -55.19 5.96 20.51
CA ARG A 512 -54.07 5.16 19.99
C ARG A 512 -52.82 6.01 19.76
N ALA A 513 -52.98 7.26 19.31
CA ALA A 513 -51.88 8.19 19.16
C ALA A 513 -51.22 8.54 20.51
N ALA A 514 -52.01 8.70 21.58
CA ALA A 514 -51.49 8.93 22.91
C ALA A 514 -50.72 7.71 23.45
N ASP A 515 -51.26 6.51 23.22
CA ASP A 515 -50.57 5.24 23.57
C ASP A 515 -49.23 5.09 22.87
N ASP A 516 -49.14 5.38 21.56
CA ASP A 516 -47.91 5.33 20.79
C ASP A 516 -46.85 6.33 21.27
N LEU A 517 -47.29 7.49 21.75
CA LEU A 517 -46.39 8.53 22.26
C LEU A 517 -46.09 8.37 23.77
N TYR A 518 -46.61 7.34 24.40
CA TYR A 518 -46.48 7.10 25.84
C TYR A 518 -46.91 8.30 26.70
N ILE A 519 -47.97 9.04 26.26
CA ILE A 519 -48.51 10.19 26.98
C ILE A 519 -49.97 9.94 27.39
N HIS A 520 -50.42 10.65 28.43
CA HIS A 520 -51.80 10.55 28.82
C HIS A 520 -52.74 11.15 27.78
N TYR A 521 -53.91 10.55 27.56
CA TYR A 521 -54.94 11.02 26.61
C TYR A 521 -55.24 12.52 26.73
N LYS A 522 -55.39 13.06 27.97
CA LYS A 522 -55.63 14.49 28.20
C LYS A 522 -54.49 15.38 27.65
N THR A 523 -53.25 14.91 27.72
CA THR A 523 -52.10 15.62 27.17
C THR A 523 -52.16 15.64 25.64
N ALA A 524 -52.48 14.51 25.03
CA ALA A 524 -52.68 14.43 23.58
C ALA A 524 -53.83 15.32 23.12
N ALA A 525 -54.96 15.32 23.83
CA ALA A 525 -56.11 16.19 23.54
C ALA A 525 -55.74 17.68 23.64
N TYR A 526 -55.06 18.08 24.71
CA TYR A 526 -54.56 19.46 24.84
C TYR A 526 -53.62 19.85 23.68
N ARG A 527 -52.72 18.96 23.27
CA ARG A 527 -51.81 19.22 22.15
C ARG A 527 -52.59 19.34 20.84
N MET A 528 -53.60 18.49 20.59
CA MET A 528 -54.43 18.57 19.38
C MET A 528 -55.27 19.83 19.32
N ASP A 529 -55.90 20.23 20.44
CA ASP A 529 -56.64 21.51 20.54
C ASP A 529 -55.71 22.69 20.24
N LYS A 530 -54.49 22.64 20.74
CA LYS A 530 -53.49 23.67 20.47
C LYS A 530 -53.06 23.70 19.01
N ILE A 531 -52.86 22.52 18.36
CA ILE A 531 -52.60 22.41 16.93
C ILE A 531 -53.74 23.04 16.13
N SER A 532 -55.00 22.69 16.41
CA SER A 532 -56.17 23.26 15.75
C SER A 532 -56.22 24.78 15.90
N ASN A 533 -55.93 25.31 17.09
CA ASN A 533 -55.93 26.76 17.34
C ASN A 533 -54.79 27.50 16.61
N ILE A 534 -53.61 26.89 16.44
CA ILE A 534 -52.48 27.49 15.74
C ILE A 534 -52.66 27.42 14.22
N THR A 535 -53.11 26.28 13.75
CA THR A 535 -53.13 25.96 12.32
C THR A 535 -54.41 26.30 11.62
N GLY A 536 -55.56 26.21 12.36
CA GLY A 536 -56.89 26.32 11.79
C GLY A 536 -57.32 25.13 10.93
N ILE A 537 -56.60 23.99 10.98
CA ILE A 537 -56.91 22.80 10.19
C ILE A 537 -58.24 22.19 10.61
N ASP A 538 -59.13 21.96 9.64
CA ASP A 538 -60.32 21.13 9.82
C ASP A 538 -59.99 19.65 9.56
N PHE A 539 -59.83 18.90 10.62
CA PHE A 539 -59.55 17.45 10.55
C PHE A 539 -60.72 16.62 10.03
N ASN A 540 -61.93 17.20 9.86
CA ASN A 540 -63.03 16.52 9.20
C ASN A 540 -63.04 16.72 7.68
N ASN A 541 -62.20 17.62 7.17
CA ASN A 541 -62.02 17.84 5.74
C ASN A 541 -60.96 16.90 5.17
N PRO A 542 -61.31 15.88 4.37
CA PRO A 542 -60.35 14.92 3.85
C PRO A 542 -59.24 15.55 3.00
N SER A 543 -59.55 16.64 2.28
CA SER A 543 -58.60 17.33 1.43
C SER A 543 -57.52 18.06 2.23
N GLU A 544 -57.90 18.71 3.34
CA GLU A 544 -56.96 19.36 4.25
C GLU A 544 -56.05 18.32 4.97
N VAL A 545 -56.65 17.23 5.41
CA VAL A 545 -55.94 16.13 6.05
C VAL A 545 -54.89 15.54 5.09
N LEU A 546 -55.27 15.35 3.81
CA LEU A 546 -54.33 14.87 2.77
C LEU A 546 -53.21 15.88 2.54
N ALA A 547 -53.52 17.16 2.40
CA ALA A 547 -52.54 18.22 2.21
C ALA A 547 -51.55 18.31 3.38
N VAL A 548 -52.02 18.18 4.61
CA VAL A 548 -51.19 18.17 5.82
C VAL A 548 -50.30 16.93 5.85
N ARG A 549 -50.80 15.74 5.50
CA ARG A 549 -50.00 14.53 5.41
C ARG A 549 -48.87 14.67 4.40
N ILE A 550 -49.14 15.21 3.19
CA ILE A 550 -48.14 15.49 2.17
C ILE A 550 -47.15 16.53 2.70
N GLY A 551 -47.63 17.61 3.31
CA GLY A 551 -46.79 18.68 3.86
C GLY A 551 -45.81 18.20 4.93
N LEU A 552 -46.20 17.27 5.81
CA LEU A 552 -45.31 16.66 6.80
C LEU A 552 -44.17 15.87 6.14
N ILE A 553 -44.46 15.17 5.03
CA ILE A 553 -43.48 14.41 4.26
C ILE A 553 -42.51 15.35 3.55
N VAL A 554 -43.05 16.39 2.91
CA VAL A 554 -42.25 17.41 2.24
C VAL A 554 -41.27 18.10 3.19
N TYR A 555 -41.73 18.46 4.39
CA TYR A 555 -40.85 19.05 5.40
C TYR A 555 -39.69 18.12 5.77
N LYS A 556 -39.94 16.81 5.90
CA LYS A 556 -38.88 15.83 6.16
C LYS A 556 -37.89 15.72 5.02
N MET A 557 -38.36 15.79 3.77
CA MET A 557 -37.50 15.84 2.59
C MET A 557 -36.58 17.07 2.61
N ILE A 558 -37.13 18.24 2.94
CA ILE A 558 -36.38 19.50 3.02
C ILE A 558 -35.38 19.49 4.18
N GLU A 559 -35.76 19.01 5.38
CA GLU A 559 -34.81 18.88 6.50
C GLU A 559 -33.59 18.03 6.13
N LYS A 560 -33.80 16.97 5.38
CA LYS A 560 -32.68 16.12 4.90
C LYS A 560 -31.86 16.77 3.80
N HIS A 561 -32.50 17.44 2.85
CA HIS A 561 -31.77 18.19 1.82
C HIS A 561 -30.84 19.24 2.44
N ASN A 562 -31.32 19.96 3.45
CA ASN A 562 -30.53 20.98 4.15
C ASN A 562 -29.40 20.38 5.01
N LYS A 563 -29.59 19.16 5.58
CA LYS A 563 -28.52 18.46 6.30
C LYS A 563 -27.42 17.94 5.37
N ASN A 564 -27.74 17.66 4.09
CA ASN A 564 -26.77 17.21 3.10
C ASN A 564 -26.00 18.37 2.43
N LEU A 565 -26.42 19.63 2.67
CA LEU A 565 -25.78 20.86 2.14
C LEU A 565 -24.85 21.55 3.15
N ILE A 566 -24.83 21.10 4.39
CA ILE A 566 -23.93 21.54 5.47
C ILE A 566 -22.89 20.47 5.74
#